data_b715450ca06722fb9bc755cb3efd10ef
#
_entry.id   b715450ca06722fb9bc755cb3efd10ef
#
_cell.length_a   1.000
_cell.length_b   1.000
_cell.length_c   1.000
_cell.angle_alpha   90.00
_cell.angle_beta   90.00
_cell.angle_gamma   90.00
#
_symmetry.space_group_name_H-M   'P 1'
#
loop_
_entity.id
_entity.type
_entity.pdbx_description
1 polymer ?
#
loop_
_entity_poly.entity_id
_entity_poly.type
_entity_poly.pdbx_seq_one_letter_code
_entity_poly.pdbx_strand_id
1 'polypeptide(L)'
;MHDPLKFLKIQREMPREVPVATRVLGYGEIYGQFDAEGVANQAGRCLDCGNPYCEWKCPVHNYIPNWLKLIEEGRIVEAAEL
;
A
#
# COMPACT_ATOMS: atom_id res chain seq x y z
N MET A 1 12.02 -11.42 -5.19
CA MET A 1 11.05 -12.37 -5.74
C MET A 1 9.74 -12.27 -4.97
N HIS A 2 8.63 -12.16 -5.69
CA HIS A 2 7.32 -12.07 -5.04
C HIS A 2 6.89 -13.41 -4.45
N ASP A 3 6.51 -13.40 -3.17
CA ASP A 3 5.95 -14.58 -2.50
C ASP A 3 4.42 -14.46 -2.53
N PRO A 4 3.71 -15.31 -3.31
CA PRO A 4 2.27 -15.19 -3.43
C PRO A 4 1.51 -15.49 -2.14
N LEU A 5 2.16 -16.11 -1.16
CA LEU A 5 1.55 -16.41 0.13
C LEU A 5 2.03 -15.47 1.24
N LYS A 6 2.65 -14.36 0.88
CA LYS A 6 3.19 -13.40 1.84
C LYS A 6 2.12 -12.87 2.79
N PHE A 7 0.87 -12.78 2.32
CA PHE A 7 -0.23 -12.31 3.16
C PHE A 7 -0.49 -13.21 4.38
N LEU A 8 -0.03 -14.47 4.33
CA LEU A 8 -0.13 -15.38 5.47
C LEU A 8 0.95 -15.11 6.52
N LYS A 9 2.06 -14.53 6.09
CA LYS A 9 3.23 -14.27 6.94
C LYS A 9 3.27 -12.84 7.47
N ILE A 10 2.77 -11.90 6.67
CA ILE A 10 2.76 -10.48 7.00
C ILE A 10 1.33 -10.06 7.27
N GLN A 11 1.06 -9.59 8.47
CA GLN A 11 -0.27 -9.15 8.84
C GLN A 11 -0.57 -7.75 8.31
N ARG A 12 -1.85 -7.44 8.14
CA ARG A 12 -2.27 -6.11 7.76
C ARG A 12 -1.84 -5.11 8.84
N GLU A 13 -1.26 -4.01 8.40
CA GLU A 13 -0.81 -2.96 9.29
C GLU A 13 -1.28 -1.61 8.75
N MET A 14 -1.87 -0.80 9.61
CA MET A 14 -2.32 0.54 9.25
C MET A 14 -1.28 1.57 9.67
N PRO A 15 -1.20 2.71 8.95
CA PRO A 15 -0.36 3.80 9.38
C PRO A 15 -0.75 4.25 10.79
N ARG A 16 0.24 4.64 11.57
CA ARG A 16 0.00 5.11 12.93
C ARG A 16 -0.71 6.47 12.88
N GLU A 17 -1.78 6.61 13.67
CA GLU A 17 -2.48 7.88 13.76
C GLU A 17 -1.71 8.85 14.66
N VAL A 18 -1.68 10.13 14.28
CA VAL A 18 -1.12 11.17 15.12
C VAL A 18 -1.99 11.31 16.38
N PRO A 19 -1.39 11.42 17.58
CA PRO A 19 -2.17 11.55 18.81
C PRO A 19 -3.13 12.74 18.75
N VAL A 20 -4.32 12.56 19.33
CA VAL A 20 -5.38 13.59 19.31
C VAL A 20 -4.87 14.93 19.85
N ALA A 21 -4.07 14.91 20.92
CA ALA A 21 -3.54 16.13 21.51
C ALA A 21 -2.70 16.94 20.53
N THR A 22 -2.00 16.27 19.62
CA THR A 22 -1.20 16.92 18.58
C THR A 22 -2.04 17.33 17.39
N ARG A 23 -3.04 16.51 17.02
CA ARG A 23 -3.90 16.79 15.87
C ARG A 23 -4.70 18.08 16.01
N VAL A 24 -5.17 18.36 17.22
CA VAL A 24 -6.01 19.54 17.46
C VAL A 24 -5.25 20.86 17.38
N LEU A 25 -3.92 20.80 17.29
CA LEU A 25 -3.09 21.99 17.16
C LEU A 25 -3.03 22.55 15.74
N GLY A 26 -3.61 21.85 14.76
CA GLY A 26 -3.57 22.29 13.36
C GLY A 26 -4.41 21.42 12.45
N TYR A 27 -4.24 21.60 11.14
CA TYR A 27 -4.99 20.89 10.13
C TYR A 27 -4.09 19.95 9.30
N GLY A 28 -3.03 19.42 9.92
CA GLY A 28 -2.12 18.52 9.24
C GLY A 28 -2.70 17.12 9.04
N GLU A 29 -1.93 16.28 8.39
CA GLU A 29 -2.31 14.89 8.12
C GLU A 29 -2.49 14.11 9.43
N ILE A 30 -3.55 13.30 9.49
CA ILE A 30 -3.89 12.51 10.66
C ILE A 30 -2.98 11.30 10.81
N TYR A 31 -2.62 10.67 9.68
CA TYR A 31 -1.83 9.44 9.67
C TYR A 31 -0.36 9.73 9.48
N GLY A 32 0.47 8.94 10.16
CA GLY A 32 1.91 8.95 9.93
C GLY A 32 2.24 8.23 8.62
N GLN A 33 3.53 8.15 8.32
CA GLN A 33 4.00 7.48 7.10
C GLN A 33 4.66 6.17 7.45
N PHE A 34 4.52 5.18 6.57
CA PHE A 34 5.30 3.95 6.64
C PHE A 34 6.74 4.24 6.22
N ASP A 35 7.69 3.47 6.76
CA ASP A 35 9.03 3.44 6.21
C ASP A 35 9.04 2.60 4.93
N ALA A 36 10.19 2.56 4.23
CA ALA A 36 10.30 1.83 2.97
C ALA A 36 10.02 0.34 3.14
N GLU A 37 10.48 -0.25 4.25
CA GLU A 37 10.23 -1.67 4.53
C GLU A 37 8.75 -1.94 4.80
N GLY A 38 8.11 -1.08 5.58
CA GLY A 38 6.69 -1.21 5.88
C GLY A 38 5.83 -1.12 4.63
N VAL A 39 6.13 -0.17 3.73
CA VAL A 39 5.42 -0.03 2.47
C VAL A 39 5.58 -1.28 1.62
N ALA A 40 6.81 -1.79 1.47
CA ALA A 40 7.08 -2.99 0.67
C ALA A 40 6.35 -4.21 1.25
N ASN A 41 6.36 -4.36 2.57
CA ASN A 41 5.69 -5.49 3.22
C ASN A 41 4.19 -5.48 2.99
N GLN A 42 3.55 -4.32 3.12
CA GLN A 42 2.11 -4.21 2.92
C GLN A 42 1.73 -4.38 1.44
N ALA A 43 2.51 -3.80 0.53
CA ALA A 43 2.28 -3.98 -0.90
C ALA A 43 2.45 -5.45 -1.32
N GLY A 44 3.38 -6.15 -0.70
CA GLY A 44 3.65 -7.57 -1.00
C GLY A 44 2.53 -8.52 -0.58
N ARG A 45 1.56 -8.07 0.21
CA ARG A 45 0.40 -8.88 0.57
C ARG A 45 -0.56 -9.09 -0.59
N CYS A 46 -0.42 -8.31 -1.66
CA CYS A 46 -1.25 -8.47 -2.85
C CYS A 46 -0.99 -9.82 -3.50
N LEU A 47 -2.06 -10.53 -3.84
CA LEU A 47 -1.99 -11.85 -4.48
C LEU A 47 -1.71 -11.78 -5.98
N ASP A 48 -1.80 -10.59 -6.57
CA ASP A 48 -1.70 -10.42 -8.03
C ASP A 48 -2.66 -11.37 -8.74
N CYS A 49 -3.91 -11.39 -8.28
CA CYS A 49 -4.91 -12.34 -8.76
C CYS A 49 -5.35 -12.06 -10.18
N GLY A 50 -5.79 -13.12 -10.88
CA GLY A 50 -6.29 -13.00 -12.25
C GLY A 50 -7.65 -12.32 -12.36
N ASN A 51 -8.35 -12.15 -11.24
CA ASN A 51 -9.62 -11.42 -11.17
C ASN A 51 -9.46 -10.22 -10.25
N PRO A 52 -8.83 -9.12 -10.71
CA PRO A 52 -8.53 -7.97 -9.84
C PRO A 52 -9.77 -7.12 -9.57
N TYR A 53 -10.59 -7.55 -8.62
CA TYR A 53 -11.79 -6.80 -8.24
C TYR A 53 -11.46 -5.38 -7.77
N CYS A 54 -10.30 -5.18 -7.15
CA CYS A 54 -9.85 -3.86 -6.74
C CYS A 54 -9.72 -2.90 -7.93
N GLU A 55 -9.16 -3.39 -9.05
CA GLU A 55 -9.04 -2.62 -10.28
C GLU A 55 -10.40 -2.38 -10.91
N TRP A 56 -11.25 -3.41 -10.94
CA TRP A 56 -12.58 -3.31 -11.54
C TRP A 56 -13.50 -2.39 -10.76
N LYS A 57 -13.36 -2.35 -9.43
CA LYS A 57 -14.19 -1.49 -8.56
C LYS A 57 -13.69 -0.04 -8.54
N CYS A 58 -12.48 0.21 -8.98
CA CYS A 58 -11.94 1.57 -9.05
C CYS A 58 -12.64 2.33 -10.17
N PRO A 59 -13.23 3.52 -9.91
CA PRO A 59 -13.95 4.28 -10.94
C PRO A 59 -13.09 4.67 -12.14
N VAL A 60 -11.79 4.80 -11.96
CA VAL A 60 -10.85 5.14 -13.03
C VAL A 60 -10.00 3.95 -13.47
N HIS A 61 -10.30 2.76 -12.98
CA HIS A 61 -9.63 1.51 -13.35
C HIS A 61 -8.11 1.57 -13.19
N ASN A 62 -7.65 2.01 -12.01
CA ASN A 62 -6.22 2.02 -11.70
C ASN A 62 -5.65 0.61 -11.76
N TYR A 63 -4.42 0.49 -12.24
CA TYR A 63 -3.70 -0.79 -12.32
C TYR A 63 -3.16 -1.19 -10.95
N ILE A 64 -4.07 -1.43 -9.99
CA ILE A 64 -3.72 -1.63 -8.58
C ILE A 64 -2.76 -2.80 -8.36
N PRO A 65 -3.02 -4.02 -8.89
CA PRO A 65 -2.06 -5.10 -8.68
C PRO A 65 -0.68 -4.81 -9.27
N ASN A 66 -0.66 -4.12 -10.40
CA ASN A 66 0.58 -3.81 -11.09
C ASN A 66 1.44 -2.83 -10.30
N TRP A 67 0.85 -1.71 -9.82
CA TRP A 67 1.66 -0.76 -9.07
C TRP A 67 1.99 -1.26 -7.66
N LEU A 68 1.16 -2.12 -7.06
CA LEU A 68 1.51 -2.74 -5.78
C LEU A 68 2.75 -3.62 -5.91
N LYS A 69 2.85 -4.39 -7.01
CA LYS A 69 4.01 -5.21 -7.27
C LYS A 69 5.28 -4.37 -7.44
N LEU A 70 5.18 -3.26 -8.18
CA LEU A 70 6.30 -2.35 -8.37
C LEU A 70 6.73 -1.70 -7.05
N ILE A 71 5.78 -1.35 -6.19
CA ILE A 71 6.08 -0.78 -4.88
C ILE A 71 6.79 -1.81 -4.00
N GLU A 72 6.35 -3.07 -4.03
CA GLU A 72 7.02 -4.14 -3.28
C GLU A 72 8.49 -4.26 -3.68
N GLU A 73 8.78 -4.08 -4.97
CA GLU A 73 10.14 -4.16 -5.50
C GLU A 73 10.94 -2.88 -5.27
N GLY A 74 10.35 -1.85 -4.68
CA GLY A 74 10.99 -0.58 -4.45
C GLY A 74 11.00 0.36 -5.65
N ARG A 75 10.27 0.02 -6.72
CA ARG A 75 10.22 0.79 -7.97
C ARG A 75 9.09 1.81 -7.93
N ILE A 76 9.15 2.71 -6.97
CA ILE A 76 8.05 3.65 -6.68
C ILE A 76 7.79 4.61 -7.84
N VAL A 77 8.84 5.12 -8.49
CA VAL A 77 8.68 6.05 -9.61
C VAL A 77 7.96 5.36 -10.77
N GLU A 78 8.33 4.12 -11.08
CA GLU A 78 7.69 3.35 -12.14
C GLU A 78 6.23 3.04 -11.79
N ALA A 79 5.94 2.76 -10.52
CA ALA A 79 4.57 2.56 -10.07
C ALA A 79 3.72 3.81 -10.27
N ALA A 80 4.29 4.97 -10.01
CA ALA A 80 3.60 6.25 -10.17
C ALA A 80 3.36 6.60 -11.65
N GLU A 81 4.14 6.04 -12.56
CA GLU A 81 3.99 6.28 -14.00
C GLU A 81 2.90 5.44 -14.66
N LEU A 82 2.39 4.45 -13.97
CA LEU A 82 1.32 3.60 -14.53
C LEU A 82 0.00 4.35 -14.69
#